data_887b7479f17bdef2bec4f349ca28a870
#
_entry.id   887b7479f17bdef2bec4f349ca28a870
#
_cell.length_a   1.000
_cell.length_b   1.000
_cell.length_c   1.000
_cell.angle_alpha   90.00
_cell.angle_beta   90.00
_cell.angle_gamma   90.00
#
_symmetry.space_group_name_H-M   'P 1'
#
loop_
_entity.id
_entity.type
_entity.pdbx_description
1 polymer ?
#
loop_
_entity_poly.entity_id
_entity_poly.type
_entity_poly.pdbx_seq_one_letter_code
_entity_poly.pdbx_strand_id
1 'polypeptide(L)'
;MIIDENNVGIRIDKYLTDNTEYTRSKIKKMIENGNVLVNSKQIKSSYILKENDTIDIEEYSEEVDIVPENIPLDIYYEDDDLIVVNKPSGMVVHPAPGNYTGTLVNALMYHTNNLSTVNTSIRPGIVHRIDADTSGLLLVAKNDKAHNILAEAIAKKEVVREYIALVEGIILEDTAGKMETNRSK
;
A
#
# COMPACT_ATOMS: atom_id res chain seq x y z
N MET A 1 -6.02 3.87 27.48
CA MET A 1 -6.15 5.35 27.57
C MET A 1 -7.39 5.64 28.40
N ILE A 2 -7.36 6.63 29.32
CA ILE A 2 -8.52 7.01 30.14
C ILE A 2 -9.00 8.37 29.66
N ILE A 3 -10.31 8.54 29.49
CA ILE A 3 -10.93 9.76 28.98
C ILE A 3 -11.18 10.72 30.12
N ASP A 4 -10.64 11.92 30.01
CA ASP A 4 -10.85 13.03 30.91
C ASP A 4 -12.08 13.89 30.50
N GLU A 5 -12.49 14.82 31.36
CA GLU A 5 -13.64 15.72 31.12
C GLU A 5 -13.51 16.58 29.84
N ASN A 6 -12.28 16.88 29.36
CA ASN A 6 -12.08 17.69 28.16
C ASN A 6 -12.37 16.92 26.86
N ASN A 7 -12.39 15.61 26.92
CA ASN A 7 -12.57 14.73 25.77
C ASN A 7 -13.95 14.05 25.74
N VAL A 8 -14.81 14.39 26.69
CA VAL A 8 -16.21 13.92 26.74
C VAL A 8 -16.98 14.47 25.53
N GLY A 9 -17.84 13.64 24.93
CA GLY A 9 -18.70 14.04 23.81
C GLY A 9 -18.01 13.95 22.43
N ILE A 10 -16.72 13.63 22.37
CA ILE A 10 -16.00 13.42 21.12
C ILE A 10 -16.26 11.99 20.60
N ARG A 11 -16.37 11.85 19.30
CA ARG A 11 -16.45 10.51 18.67
C ARG A 11 -15.11 9.78 18.78
N ILE A 12 -15.16 8.50 19.13
CA ILE A 12 -13.96 7.70 19.32
C ILE A 12 -13.06 7.64 18.06
N ASP A 13 -13.64 7.56 16.86
CA ASP A 13 -12.88 7.54 15.61
C ASP A 13 -12.09 8.84 15.40
N LYS A 14 -12.64 9.98 15.79
CA LYS A 14 -11.95 11.26 15.73
C LYS A 14 -10.89 11.38 16.84
N TYR A 15 -11.27 11.07 18.07
CA TYR A 15 -10.34 11.13 19.20
C TYR A 15 -9.06 10.30 18.95
N LEU A 16 -9.22 9.06 18.48
CA LEU A 16 -8.08 8.20 18.20
C LEU A 16 -7.24 8.70 17.00
N THR A 17 -7.87 9.30 15.98
CA THR A 17 -7.12 9.90 14.87
C THR A 17 -6.23 11.05 15.35
N ASP A 18 -6.73 11.86 16.30
CA ASP A 18 -6.03 13.03 16.82
C ASP A 18 -4.94 12.66 17.85
N ASN A 19 -5.05 11.48 18.50
CA ASN A 19 -4.20 11.05 19.62
C ASN A 19 -3.33 9.80 19.33
N THR A 20 -3.34 9.28 18.09
CA THR A 20 -2.50 8.15 17.66
C THR A 20 -1.92 8.41 16.28
N GLU A 21 -0.95 7.59 15.86
CA GLU A 21 -0.38 7.64 14.52
C GLU A 21 -1.27 6.96 13.44
N TYR A 22 -2.42 6.44 13.84
CA TYR A 22 -3.30 5.71 12.93
C TYR A 22 -4.20 6.65 12.13
N THR A 23 -4.34 6.36 10.84
CA THR A 23 -5.31 7.05 9.99
C THR A 23 -6.75 6.69 10.41
N ARG A 24 -7.69 7.58 10.16
CA ARG A 24 -9.12 7.36 10.48
C ARG A 24 -9.68 6.07 9.84
N SER A 25 -9.24 5.74 8.64
CA SER A 25 -9.65 4.51 7.96
C SER A 25 -9.13 3.27 8.68
N LYS A 26 -7.87 3.30 9.18
CA LYS A 26 -7.28 2.21 9.96
C LYS A 26 -8.02 2.05 11.30
N ILE A 27 -8.26 3.14 12.00
CA ILE A 27 -9.01 3.13 13.28
C ILE A 27 -10.40 2.51 13.10
N LYS A 28 -11.12 2.87 12.03
CA LYS A 28 -12.45 2.31 11.75
C LYS A 28 -12.39 0.79 11.58
N LYS A 29 -11.42 0.28 10.83
CA LYS A 29 -11.19 -1.17 10.67
C LYS A 29 -10.83 -1.84 12.01
N MET A 30 -9.94 -1.22 12.81
CA MET A 30 -9.57 -1.73 14.12
C MET A 30 -10.79 -1.87 15.05
N ILE A 31 -11.69 -0.89 15.04
CA ILE A 31 -12.93 -0.93 15.80
C ILE A 31 -13.85 -2.05 15.30
N GLU A 32 -14.03 -2.18 13.98
CA GLU A 32 -14.87 -3.21 13.36
C GLU A 32 -14.35 -4.63 13.65
N ASN A 33 -13.03 -4.80 13.73
CA ASN A 33 -12.37 -6.08 14.04
C ASN A 33 -12.25 -6.38 15.53
N GLY A 34 -12.66 -5.44 16.42
CA GLY A 34 -12.59 -5.63 17.87
C GLY A 34 -11.22 -5.35 18.49
N ASN A 35 -10.28 -4.76 17.75
CA ASN A 35 -8.96 -4.36 18.25
C ASN A 35 -9.00 -3.04 19.06
N VAL A 36 -10.15 -2.38 19.12
CA VAL A 36 -10.39 -1.23 19.98
C VAL A 36 -11.61 -1.53 20.85
N LEU A 37 -11.39 -1.55 22.14
CA LEU A 37 -12.43 -1.77 23.15
C LEU A 37 -12.61 -0.52 24.02
N VAL A 38 -13.83 -0.28 24.48
CA VAL A 38 -14.12 0.72 25.50
C VAL A 38 -14.73 0.00 26.72
N ASN A 39 -14.09 0.14 27.86
CA ASN A 39 -14.48 -0.56 29.09
C ASN A 39 -14.59 -2.08 28.85
N SER A 40 -13.59 -2.64 28.11
CA SER A 40 -13.53 -4.06 27.71
C SER A 40 -14.70 -4.52 26.84
N LYS A 41 -15.41 -3.61 26.16
CA LYS A 41 -16.54 -3.92 25.28
C LYS A 41 -16.29 -3.43 23.86
N GLN A 42 -16.74 -4.23 22.91
CA GLN A 42 -16.73 -3.84 21.50
C GLN A 42 -17.73 -2.70 21.25
N ILE A 43 -17.31 -1.71 20.47
CA ILE A 43 -18.09 -0.49 20.21
C ILE A 43 -18.18 -0.23 18.70
N LYS A 44 -18.97 0.77 18.30
CA LYS A 44 -19.02 1.27 16.93
C LYS A 44 -18.09 2.47 16.76
N SER A 45 -17.60 2.71 15.54
CA SER A 45 -16.74 3.88 15.23
C SER A 45 -17.40 5.25 15.54
N SER A 46 -18.72 5.26 15.66
CA SER A 46 -19.49 6.44 16.04
C SER A 46 -19.71 6.59 17.55
N TYR A 47 -19.12 5.72 18.38
CA TYR A 47 -19.26 5.79 19.83
C TYR A 47 -18.82 7.16 20.35
N ILE A 48 -19.63 7.75 21.25
CA ILE A 48 -19.36 9.03 21.89
C ILE A 48 -18.71 8.75 23.25
N LEU A 49 -17.51 9.27 23.42
CA LEU A 49 -16.71 9.08 24.63
C LEU A 49 -17.38 9.73 25.84
N LYS A 50 -17.31 9.05 26.97
CA LYS A 50 -17.81 9.49 28.28
C LYS A 50 -16.63 9.65 29.22
N GLU A 51 -16.84 10.44 30.28
CA GLU A 51 -15.84 10.57 31.34
C GLU A 51 -15.55 9.24 32.00
N ASN A 52 -14.27 9.00 32.25
CA ASN A 52 -13.70 7.76 32.80
C ASN A 52 -13.86 6.52 31.89
N ASP A 53 -14.22 6.67 30.61
CA ASP A 53 -14.09 5.57 29.67
C ASP A 53 -12.63 5.14 29.54
N THR A 54 -12.39 3.84 29.60
CA THR A 54 -11.07 3.25 29.39
C THR A 54 -11.02 2.68 27.98
N ILE A 55 -10.10 3.18 27.15
CA ILE A 55 -9.88 2.68 25.78
C ILE A 55 -8.67 1.75 25.78
N ASP A 56 -8.89 0.51 25.39
CA ASP A 56 -7.86 -0.49 25.13
C ASP A 56 -7.68 -0.63 23.62
N ILE A 57 -6.41 -0.58 23.16
CA ILE A 57 -6.06 -0.70 21.75
C ILE A 57 -5.08 -1.87 21.61
N GLU A 58 -5.45 -2.88 20.86
CA GLU A 58 -4.55 -3.93 20.43
C GLU A 58 -3.97 -3.60 19.08
N GLU A 59 -2.69 -3.92 18.88
CA GLU A 59 -2.02 -3.67 17.60
C GLU A 59 -2.69 -4.50 16.51
N TYR A 60 -3.20 -3.81 15.49
CA TYR A 60 -3.83 -4.44 14.33
C TYR A 60 -2.85 -4.49 13.17
N SER A 61 -2.36 -5.67 12.86
CA SER A 61 -1.72 -5.97 11.58
C SER A 61 -2.74 -6.70 10.70
N GLU A 62 -3.11 -6.13 9.57
CA GLU A 62 -3.74 -6.94 8.51
C GLU A 62 -2.66 -7.90 7.99
N GLU A 63 -2.62 -9.11 8.50
CA GLU A 63 -1.91 -10.19 7.83
C GLU A 63 -2.73 -10.55 6.59
N VAL A 64 -2.39 -9.95 5.48
CA VAL A 64 -2.88 -10.40 4.18
C VAL A 64 -1.97 -11.54 3.78
N ASP A 65 -2.43 -12.77 3.97
CA ASP A 65 -1.77 -13.94 3.41
C ASP A 65 -1.77 -13.83 1.88
N ILE A 66 -0.65 -13.42 1.33
CA ILE A 66 -0.48 -13.38 -0.12
C ILE A 66 -0.15 -14.80 -0.58
N VAL A 67 -1.06 -15.39 -1.32
CA VAL A 67 -0.88 -16.73 -1.88
C VAL A 67 -0.04 -16.63 -3.17
N PRO A 68 1.08 -17.36 -3.28
CA PRO A 68 1.82 -17.47 -4.54
C PRO A 68 0.96 -18.06 -5.65
N GLU A 69 0.98 -17.45 -6.83
CA GLU A 69 0.18 -17.91 -7.98
C GLU A 69 1.06 -18.14 -9.20
N ASN A 70 0.84 -19.27 -9.90
CA ASN A 70 1.56 -19.59 -11.13
C ASN A 70 1.05 -18.74 -12.31
N ILE A 71 1.43 -17.47 -12.31
CA ILE A 71 1.13 -16.51 -13.37
C ILE A 71 2.42 -16.29 -14.16
N PRO A 72 2.42 -16.45 -15.49
CA PRO A 72 3.59 -16.20 -16.33
C PRO A 72 4.09 -14.77 -16.18
N LEU A 73 5.41 -14.61 -15.98
CA LEU A 73 6.09 -13.32 -15.89
C LEU A 73 6.95 -13.12 -17.15
N ASP A 74 6.87 -11.94 -17.74
CA ASP A 74 7.78 -11.47 -18.77
C ASP A 74 9.00 -10.83 -18.12
N ILE A 75 10.02 -11.65 -17.81
CA ILE A 75 11.24 -11.22 -17.10
C ILE A 75 12.23 -10.72 -18.15
N TYR A 76 12.55 -9.43 -18.08
CA TYR A 76 13.53 -8.77 -18.96
C TYR A 76 14.98 -8.98 -18.49
N TYR A 77 15.19 -9.01 -17.17
CA TYR A 77 16.48 -9.25 -16.54
C TYR A 77 16.29 -9.81 -15.13
N GLU A 78 17.16 -10.70 -14.72
CA GLU A 78 17.22 -11.22 -13.35
C GLU A 78 18.64 -11.58 -12.96
N ASP A 79 19.03 -11.21 -11.73
CA ASP A 79 20.27 -11.64 -11.08
C ASP A 79 19.99 -12.01 -9.59
N ASP A 80 21.03 -12.03 -8.75
CA ASP A 80 20.90 -12.36 -7.33
C ASP A 80 20.27 -11.22 -6.50
N ASP A 81 20.28 -9.99 -7.00
CA ASP A 81 19.88 -8.78 -6.29
C ASP A 81 18.52 -8.25 -6.74
N LEU A 82 18.21 -8.34 -8.03
CA LEU A 82 17.01 -7.73 -8.58
C LEU A 82 16.38 -8.52 -9.74
N ILE A 83 15.11 -8.25 -9.98
CA ILE A 83 14.35 -8.67 -11.17
C ILE A 83 13.88 -7.41 -11.89
N VAL A 84 13.98 -7.37 -13.21
CA VAL A 84 13.30 -6.41 -14.08
C VAL A 84 12.19 -7.16 -14.81
N VAL A 85 10.94 -6.84 -14.47
CA VAL A 85 9.78 -7.52 -15.06
C VAL A 85 8.96 -6.55 -15.89
N ASN A 86 8.51 -6.98 -17.06
CA ASN A 86 7.58 -6.23 -17.91
C ASN A 86 6.15 -6.57 -17.48
N LYS A 87 5.53 -5.68 -16.71
CA LYS A 87 4.15 -5.87 -16.24
C LYS A 87 3.16 -5.67 -17.39
N PRO A 88 2.24 -6.61 -17.65
CA PRO A 88 1.20 -6.39 -18.63
C PRO A 88 0.18 -5.33 -18.15
N SER A 89 -0.53 -4.70 -19.09
CA SER A 89 -1.71 -3.88 -18.79
C SER A 89 -2.81 -4.77 -18.17
N GLY A 90 -3.60 -4.19 -17.26
CA GLY A 90 -4.66 -4.87 -16.51
C GLY A 90 -4.20 -5.57 -15.23
N MET A 91 -2.89 -5.76 -15.03
CA MET A 91 -2.36 -6.40 -13.82
C MET A 91 -2.10 -5.37 -12.73
N VAL A 92 -2.64 -5.62 -11.52
CA VAL A 92 -2.33 -4.85 -10.31
C VAL A 92 -0.96 -5.27 -9.76
N VAL A 93 -0.17 -4.32 -9.25
CA VAL A 93 1.18 -4.62 -8.77
C VAL A 93 1.16 -5.43 -7.46
N HIS A 94 0.34 -5.06 -6.48
CA HIS A 94 0.29 -5.71 -5.17
C HIS A 94 -1.15 -5.81 -4.66
N PRO A 95 -1.45 -6.79 -3.80
CA PRO A 95 -2.78 -6.96 -3.24
C PRO A 95 -3.30 -5.68 -2.56
N ALA A 96 -4.56 -5.38 -2.81
CA ALA A 96 -5.28 -4.25 -2.25
C ALA A 96 -6.77 -4.61 -2.13
N PRO A 97 -7.59 -3.88 -1.35
CA PRO A 97 -9.02 -4.12 -1.25
C PRO A 97 -9.67 -4.22 -2.64
N GLY A 98 -10.32 -5.37 -2.91
CA GLY A 98 -10.92 -5.71 -4.20
C GLY A 98 -10.00 -6.44 -5.18
N ASN A 99 -8.70 -6.57 -4.91
CA ASN A 99 -7.72 -7.27 -5.76
C ASN A 99 -6.70 -7.99 -4.88
N TYR A 100 -7.07 -9.13 -4.30
CA TYR A 100 -6.20 -9.90 -3.40
C TYR A 100 -5.41 -10.99 -4.12
N THR A 101 -5.79 -11.33 -5.35
CA THR A 101 -5.22 -12.38 -6.20
C THR A 101 -4.91 -11.84 -7.59
N GLY A 102 -4.15 -12.58 -8.39
CA GLY A 102 -3.81 -12.20 -9.76
C GLY A 102 -2.86 -11.00 -9.87
N THR A 103 -2.18 -10.61 -8.79
CA THR A 103 -1.28 -9.46 -8.80
C THR A 103 0.14 -9.86 -9.19
N LEU A 104 0.95 -8.86 -9.54
CA LEU A 104 2.37 -9.09 -9.81
C LEU A 104 3.09 -9.71 -8.61
N VAL A 105 2.74 -9.33 -7.38
CA VAL A 105 3.34 -9.90 -6.17
C VAL A 105 2.98 -11.38 -6.02
N ASN A 106 1.73 -11.80 -6.31
CA ASN A 106 1.36 -13.23 -6.29
C ASN A 106 2.22 -14.03 -7.26
N ALA A 107 2.46 -13.49 -8.47
CA ALA A 107 3.30 -14.12 -9.49
C ALA A 107 4.78 -14.17 -9.08
N LEU A 108 5.32 -13.08 -8.55
CA LEU A 108 6.71 -13.00 -8.07
C LEU A 108 6.98 -13.98 -6.92
N MET A 109 6.05 -14.11 -5.97
CA MET A 109 6.17 -15.06 -4.85
C MET A 109 6.14 -16.52 -5.31
N TYR A 110 5.51 -16.82 -6.45
CA TYR A 110 5.58 -18.14 -7.07
C TYR A 110 6.90 -18.35 -7.80
N HIS A 111 7.41 -17.31 -8.48
CA HIS A 111 8.63 -17.36 -9.26
C HIS A 111 9.90 -17.53 -8.40
N THR A 112 9.96 -16.85 -7.24
CA THR A 112 11.13 -16.87 -6.35
C THR A 112 10.77 -16.81 -4.88
N ASN A 113 11.55 -17.49 -4.04
CA ASN A 113 11.46 -17.40 -2.58
C ASN A 113 12.29 -16.24 -2.01
N ASN A 114 13.11 -15.60 -2.85
CA ASN A 114 14.01 -14.53 -2.45
C ASN A 114 13.43 -13.19 -2.88
N LEU A 115 12.61 -12.59 -2.03
CA LEU A 115 12.11 -11.23 -2.21
C LEU A 115 12.39 -10.44 -0.93
N SER A 116 12.77 -9.18 -1.09
CA SER A 116 12.97 -8.29 0.06
C SER A 116 11.68 -8.09 0.86
N THR A 117 11.81 -8.05 2.18
CA THR A 117 10.71 -7.88 3.14
C THR A 117 10.65 -6.49 3.79
N VAL A 118 11.52 -5.55 3.38
CA VAL A 118 11.63 -4.20 3.95
C VAL A 118 10.29 -3.45 3.99
N ASN A 119 9.46 -3.60 2.97
CA ASN A 119 8.17 -2.89 2.85
C ASN A 119 6.97 -3.72 3.30
N THR A 120 7.12 -4.57 4.32
CA THR A 120 6.05 -5.43 4.86
C THR A 120 5.79 -6.72 4.07
N SER A 121 5.11 -7.67 4.72
CA SER A 121 4.64 -8.93 4.14
C SER A 121 3.68 -8.73 2.93
N ILE A 122 3.10 -7.54 2.79
CA ILE A 122 2.09 -7.25 1.75
C ILE A 122 2.73 -6.83 0.40
N ARG A 123 3.99 -6.40 0.39
CA ARG A 123 4.68 -5.86 -0.80
C ARG A 123 6.11 -6.35 -0.93
N PRO A 124 6.37 -7.66 -0.81
CA PRO A 124 7.73 -8.18 -0.87
C PRO A 124 8.39 -7.78 -2.20
N GLY A 125 9.60 -7.23 -2.12
CA GLY A 125 10.41 -6.83 -3.25
C GLY A 125 9.97 -5.56 -4.01
N ILE A 126 8.81 -4.99 -3.73
CA ILE A 126 8.27 -3.86 -4.49
C ILE A 126 8.86 -2.53 -4.04
N VAL A 127 9.67 -1.91 -4.87
CA VAL A 127 10.32 -0.60 -4.63
C VAL A 127 9.60 0.56 -5.30
N HIS A 128 8.79 0.31 -6.34
CA HIS A 128 7.91 1.28 -6.99
C HIS A 128 6.72 0.60 -7.65
N ARG A 129 5.79 1.39 -8.15
CA ARG A 129 4.59 0.86 -8.84
C ARG A 129 4.20 1.71 -10.04
N ILE A 130 3.49 1.08 -10.97
CA ILE A 130 2.71 1.70 -12.03
C ILE A 130 1.25 1.29 -11.88
N ASP A 131 0.32 2.02 -12.49
CA ASP A 131 -1.11 1.71 -12.39
C ASP A 131 -1.46 0.39 -13.08
N ALA A 132 -2.64 -0.16 -12.77
CA ALA A 132 -3.06 -1.45 -13.32
C ALA A 132 -3.03 -1.45 -14.86
N ASP A 133 -3.60 -0.41 -15.47
CA ASP A 133 -3.72 -0.29 -16.93
C ASP A 133 -2.42 0.14 -17.62
N THR A 134 -1.41 0.57 -16.86
CA THR A 134 -0.09 0.89 -17.39
C THR A 134 0.74 -0.39 -17.51
N SER A 135 1.26 -0.65 -18.72
CA SER A 135 2.26 -1.70 -18.94
C SER A 135 3.68 -1.14 -18.86
N GLY A 136 4.66 -2.02 -18.66
CA GLY A 136 6.06 -1.65 -18.73
C GLY A 136 6.93 -2.20 -17.60
N LEU A 137 8.21 -1.79 -17.61
CA LEU A 137 9.23 -2.34 -16.73
C LEU A 137 9.09 -1.88 -15.28
N LEU A 138 9.18 -2.85 -14.38
CA LEU A 138 9.29 -2.64 -12.95
C LEU A 138 10.57 -3.28 -12.40
N LEU A 139 11.17 -2.59 -11.43
CA LEU A 139 12.27 -3.09 -10.62
C LEU A 139 11.72 -3.79 -9.38
N VAL A 140 12.20 -4.99 -9.12
CA VAL A 140 11.83 -5.80 -7.95
C VAL A 140 13.10 -6.20 -7.22
N ALA A 141 13.19 -5.95 -5.93
CA ALA A 141 14.34 -6.28 -5.11
C ALA A 141 14.25 -7.71 -4.56
N LYS A 142 15.30 -8.53 -4.75
CA LYS A 142 15.38 -9.89 -4.21
C LYS A 142 15.90 -9.95 -2.78
N ASN A 143 16.55 -8.89 -2.29
CA ASN A 143 17.04 -8.80 -0.93
C ASN A 143 16.94 -7.36 -0.39
N ASP A 144 17.08 -7.22 0.92
CA ASP A 144 16.87 -5.94 1.63
C ASP A 144 17.95 -4.90 1.29
N LYS A 145 19.16 -5.33 0.96
CA LYS A 145 20.24 -4.43 0.53
C LYS A 145 19.89 -3.77 -0.81
N ALA A 146 19.51 -4.57 -1.80
CA ALA A 146 19.07 -4.09 -3.10
C ALA A 146 17.83 -3.20 -2.98
N HIS A 147 16.88 -3.58 -2.10
CA HIS A 147 15.69 -2.79 -1.83
C HIS A 147 16.02 -1.36 -1.39
N ASN A 148 16.88 -1.22 -0.39
CA ASN A 148 17.25 0.08 0.15
C ASN A 148 17.97 0.94 -0.89
N ILE A 149 18.89 0.35 -1.67
CA ILE A 149 19.61 1.04 -2.75
C ILE A 149 18.64 1.52 -3.83
N LEU A 150 17.75 0.65 -4.30
CA LEU A 150 16.79 0.99 -5.35
C LEU A 150 15.77 2.03 -4.86
N ALA A 151 15.26 1.89 -3.64
CA ALA A 151 14.33 2.86 -3.06
C ALA A 151 14.96 4.26 -2.93
N GLU A 152 16.22 4.32 -2.49
CA GLU A 152 16.97 5.58 -2.39
C GLU A 152 17.21 6.20 -3.78
N ALA A 153 17.65 5.43 -4.77
CA ALA A 153 17.88 5.89 -6.13
C ALA A 153 16.58 6.41 -6.79
N ILE A 154 15.44 5.74 -6.54
CA ILE A 154 14.12 6.18 -7.01
C ILE A 154 13.71 7.49 -6.33
N ALA A 155 13.92 7.62 -5.01
CA ALA A 155 13.59 8.82 -4.25
C ALA A 155 14.41 10.03 -4.71
N LYS A 156 15.69 9.82 -5.02
CA LYS A 156 16.62 10.84 -5.56
C LYS A 156 16.41 11.13 -7.06
N LYS A 157 15.49 10.40 -7.74
CA LYS A 157 15.25 10.50 -9.18
C LYS A 157 16.45 10.13 -10.04
N GLU A 158 17.35 9.29 -9.53
CA GLU A 158 18.51 8.76 -10.26
C GLU A 158 18.09 7.66 -11.24
N VAL A 159 16.96 6.99 -10.98
CA VAL A 159 16.37 6.03 -11.92
C VAL A 159 15.53 6.82 -12.93
N VAL A 160 15.98 6.83 -14.18
CA VAL A 160 15.26 7.44 -15.30
C VAL A 160 14.04 6.60 -15.65
N ARG A 161 12.86 7.22 -15.66
CA ARG A 161 11.59 6.56 -16.02
C ARG A 161 10.96 7.30 -17.19
N GLU A 162 10.90 6.63 -18.34
CA GLU A 162 10.29 7.16 -19.54
C GLU A 162 8.98 6.43 -19.83
N TYR A 163 7.98 7.16 -20.32
CA TYR A 163 6.66 6.63 -20.64
C TYR A 163 6.24 7.09 -22.02
N ILE A 164 5.51 6.21 -22.72
CA ILE A 164 4.81 6.55 -23.96
C ILE A 164 3.32 6.56 -23.63
N ALA A 165 2.63 7.65 -23.92
CA ALA A 165 1.20 7.78 -23.68
C ALA A 165 0.48 8.18 -24.98
N LEU A 166 -0.64 7.51 -25.25
CA LEU A 166 -1.60 7.95 -26.27
C LEU A 166 -2.58 8.91 -25.59
N VAL A 167 -2.68 10.12 -26.12
CA VAL A 167 -3.58 11.16 -25.60
C VAL A 167 -4.62 11.56 -26.66
N GLU A 168 -5.77 12.04 -26.22
CA GLU A 168 -6.77 12.62 -27.11
C GLU A 168 -6.38 14.07 -27.46
N GLY A 169 -6.47 14.43 -28.74
CA GLY A 169 -6.15 15.75 -29.25
C GLY A 169 -4.77 15.83 -29.92
N ILE A 170 -4.38 17.05 -30.25
CA ILE A 170 -3.14 17.35 -30.96
C ILE A 170 -2.25 18.18 -30.01
N ILE A 171 -1.06 17.69 -29.72
CA ILE A 171 -0.02 18.47 -29.03
C ILE A 171 0.73 19.25 -30.10
N LEU A 172 0.59 20.57 -30.08
CA LEU A 172 1.16 21.46 -31.11
C LEU A 172 2.60 21.89 -30.81
N GLU A 173 3.03 21.76 -29.55
CA GLU A 173 4.37 22.15 -29.10
C GLU A 173 4.90 21.15 -28.06
N ASP A 174 6.22 20.98 -27.99
CA ASP A 174 6.90 20.24 -26.91
C ASP A 174 6.73 21.01 -25.60
N THR A 175 5.69 20.70 -24.86
CA THR A 175 5.42 21.33 -23.56
C THR A 175 5.74 20.37 -22.43
N ALA A 176 6.55 20.82 -21.48
CA ALA A 176 6.62 20.17 -20.17
C ALA A 176 5.33 20.51 -19.41
N GLY A 177 4.32 19.65 -19.51
CA GLY A 177 3.01 19.82 -18.90
C GLY A 177 2.84 18.95 -17.65
N LYS A 178 2.02 19.44 -16.71
CA LYS A 178 1.50 18.62 -15.59
C LYS A 178 0.25 17.93 -16.09
N MET A 179 0.28 16.60 -16.15
CA MET A 179 -0.92 15.85 -16.51
C MET A 179 -1.85 15.77 -15.29
N GLU A 180 -3.02 16.39 -15.40
CA GLU A 180 -4.11 16.20 -14.43
C GLU A 180 -4.95 15.00 -14.86
N THR A 181 -4.85 13.90 -14.12
CA THR A 181 -5.75 12.77 -14.29
C THR A 181 -7.04 13.02 -13.53
N ASN A 182 -8.18 13.08 -14.21
CA ASN A 182 -9.48 12.99 -13.55
C ASN A 182 -9.60 11.59 -12.95
N ARG A 183 -9.25 11.44 -11.67
CA ARG A 183 -9.63 10.25 -10.93
C ARG A 183 -11.13 10.30 -10.75
N SER A 184 -11.87 9.46 -11.46
CA SER A 184 -13.26 9.16 -11.12
C SER A 184 -13.31 8.71 -9.66
N LYS A 185 -14.12 9.40 -8.88
CA LYS A 185 -14.36 9.15 -7.45
C LYS A 185 -15.06 7.82 -7.24
#